data_45e4f60c2114ad25b785fa08844da49a
#
_entry.id   45e4f60c2114ad25b785fa08844da49a
#
_cell.length_a   1.000
_cell.length_b   1.000
_cell.length_c   1.000
_cell.angle_alpha   90.00
_cell.angle_beta   90.00
_cell.angle_gamma   90.00
#
_symmetry.space_group_name_H-M   'P 1'
#
loop_
_entity.id
_entity.type
_entity.pdbx_description
1 polymer ?
#
loop_
_entity_poly.entity_id
_entity_poly.type
_entity_poly.pdbx_seq_one_letter_code
_entity_poly.pdbx_strand_id
1 'polypeptide(L)'
;MSASVVPLIQLYTSSGSTSLNEAFNQFRQYKTRVPVCGAILLSEDWTECVLVKGWGKNASWTFPKGKINQDEDQRDCALRELLEETGFDASELLEKDSTDYFEHRDNEHRIRLYVVPGVPRNTP
;
A
#
# COMPACT_ATOMS: atom_id res chain seq x y z
N MET A 1 -13.86 -4.61 -2.45
CA MET A 1 -12.94 -3.63 -1.85
C MET A 1 -12.99 -2.31 -2.62
N SER A 2 -13.02 -1.20 -1.93
CA SER A 2 -13.07 0.13 -2.54
C SER A 2 -11.69 0.75 -2.58
N ALA A 3 -11.36 1.44 -3.68
CA ALA A 3 -10.11 2.16 -3.80
C ALA A 3 -10.42 3.65 -3.98
N SER A 4 -9.56 4.51 -3.43
CA SER A 4 -9.74 5.95 -3.50
C SER A 4 -8.39 6.65 -3.60
N VAL A 5 -8.35 7.73 -4.38
CA VAL A 5 -7.19 8.60 -4.45
C VAL A 5 -7.32 9.68 -3.38
N VAL A 6 -6.27 9.83 -2.58
CA VAL A 6 -6.29 10.74 -1.43
C VAL A 6 -5.10 11.69 -1.53
N PRO A 7 -5.32 13.01 -1.35
CA PRO A 7 -4.20 13.96 -1.27
C PRO A 7 -3.30 13.65 -0.07
N LEU A 8 -2.00 13.63 -0.27
CA LEU A 8 -1.05 13.38 0.82
C LEU A 8 -1.14 14.44 1.90
N ILE A 9 -1.34 15.70 1.51
CA ILE A 9 -1.46 16.78 2.48
C ILE A 9 -2.66 16.57 3.41
N GLN A 10 -3.73 15.95 2.90
CA GLN A 10 -4.90 15.61 3.71
C GLN A 10 -4.55 14.59 4.79
N LEU A 11 -3.72 13.60 4.47
CA LEU A 11 -3.25 12.61 5.45
C LEU A 11 -2.41 13.27 6.54
N TYR A 12 -1.64 14.28 6.17
CA TYR A 12 -0.78 15.00 7.11
C TYR A 12 -1.56 15.96 8.00
N THR A 13 -2.54 16.67 7.44
CA THR A 13 -3.23 17.74 8.15
C THR A 13 -4.48 17.30 8.85
N SER A 14 -5.06 16.18 8.42
CA SER A 14 -6.29 15.67 9.00
C SER A 14 -6.02 15.10 10.38
N SER A 15 -6.58 15.74 11.40
CA SER A 15 -6.48 15.28 12.79
C SER A 15 -5.04 15.03 13.24
N GLY A 16 -4.12 15.93 12.88
CA GLY A 16 -2.75 15.79 13.30
C GLY A 16 -2.09 14.53 12.77
N SER A 17 -2.26 14.24 11.50
CA SER A 17 -1.74 13.05 10.82
C SER A 17 -2.35 11.74 11.32
N THR A 18 -3.52 11.80 11.95
CA THR A 18 -4.22 10.61 12.45
C THR A 18 -4.50 9.61 11.33
N SER A 19 -4.91 10.08 10.16
CA SER A 19 -5.18 9.19 9.01
C SER A 19 -3.95 8.43 8.56
N LEU A 20 -2.80 9.09 8.52
CA LEU A 20 -1.54 8.42 8.20
C LEU A 20 -1.16 7.42 9.29
N ASN A 21 -1.33 7.80 10.56
CA ASN A 21 -1.08 6.90 11.68
C ASN A 21 -1.99 5.69 11.65
N GLU A 22 -3.26 5.87 11.28
CA GLU A 22 -4.18 4.76 11.14
C GLU A 22 -3.74 3.79 10.05
N ALA A 23 -3.26 4.30 8.90
CA ALA A 23 -2.75 3.47 7.84
C ALA A 23 -1.55 2.64 8.32
N PHE A 24 -0.65 3.24 9.09
CA PHE A 24 0.49 2.53 9.65
C PHE A 24 0.08 1.59 10.78
N ASN A 25 -0.93 1.94 11.58
CA ASN A 25 -1.41 1.08 12.65
C ASN A 25 -2.00 -0.22 12.11
N GLN A 26 -2.54 -0.22 10.89
CA GLN A 26 -3.00 -1.44 10.26
C GLN A 26 -1.87 -2.47 10.10
N PHE A 27 -0.64 -2.01 9.93
CA PHE A 27 0.52 -2.89 9.85
C PHE A 27 0.76 -3.61 11.17
N ARG A 28 0.58 -2.92 12.29
CA ARG A 28 0.83 -3.46 13.62
C ARG A 28 -0.17 -4.53 14.04
N GLN A 29 -1.33 -4.54 13.39
CA GLN A 29 -2.40 -5.50 13.72
C GLN A 29 -2.28 -6.82 12.96
N TYR A 30 -1.35 -6.92 12.03
CA TYR A 30 -1.11 -8.16 11.30
C TYR A 30 -0.35 -9.14 12.19
N LYS A 31 -1.08 -10.08 12.78
CA LYS A 31 -0.48 -11.13 13.63
C LYS A 31 -0.18 -12.36 12.79
N THR A 32 0.74 -12.24 11.85
CA THR A 32 1.14 -13.35 10.99
C THR A 32 2.63 -13.31 10.74
N ARG A 33 3.22 -14.51 10.62
CA ARG A 33 4.63 -14.64 10.24
C ARG A 33 4.82 -14.61 8.73
N VAL A 34 3.72 -14.67 7.98
CA VAL A 34 3.78 -14.58 6.52
C VAL A 34 4.04 -13.13 6.14
N PRO A 35 5.06 -12.86 5.32
CA PRO A 35 5.32 -11.49 4.88
C PRO A 35 4.14 -10.90 4.13
N VAL A 36 3.92 -9.61 4.35
CA VAL A 36 2.90 -8.84 3.66
C VAL A 36 3.60 -7.81 2.77
N CYS A 37 3.19 -7.72 1.52
CA CYS A 37 3.76 -6.78 0.57
C CYS A 37 2.66 -5.97 -0.09
N GLY A 38 2.97 -4.74 -0.40
CA GLY A 38 2.03 -3.85 -1.05
C GLY A 38 2.73 -2.64 -1.63
N ALA A 39 1.96 -1.60 -1.91
CA ALA A 39 2.49 -0.43 -2.59
C ALA A 39 1.83 0.85 -2.14
N ILE A 40 2.59 1.92 -2.19
CA ILE A 40 2.12 3.29 -2.03
C ILE A 40 2.14 3.90 -3.42
N LEU A 41 0.98 3.99 -4.05
CA LEU A 41 0.86 4.59 -5.38
C LEU A 41 0.79 6.11 -5.24
N LEU A 42 1.71 6.80 -5.89
CA LEU A 42 1.78 8.26 -5.85
C LEU A 42 1.55 8.84 -7.23
N SER A 43 0.84 9.97 -7.28
CA SER A 43 0.67 10.74 -8.51
C SER A 43 2.03 11.27 -8.99
N GLU A 44 2.07 11.74 -10.25
CA GLU A 44 3.31 12.22 -10.86
C GLU A 44 3.95 13.36 -10.07
N ASP A 45 3.14 14.22 -9.44
CA ASP A 45 3.62 15.35 -8.65
C ASP A 45 3.72 15.05 -7.15
N TRP A 46 3.49 13.79 -6.76
CA TRP A 46 3.57 13.33 -5.37
C TRP A 46 2.56 13.99 -4.41
N THR A 47 1.44 14.50 -4.93
CA THR A 47 0.43 15.15 -4.10
C THR A 47 -0.70 14.23 -3.67
N GLU A 48 -0.88 13.11 -4.36
CA GLU A 48 -1.98 12.19 -4.11
C GLU A 48 -1.50 10.75 -4.02
N CYS A 49 -2.20 9.94 -3.23
CA CYS A 49 -1.93 8.51 -3.12
C CYS A 49 -3.24 7.72 -3.16
N VAL A 50 -3.14 6.40 -3.33
CA VAL A 50 -4.30 5.51 -3.37
C VAL A 50 -4.42 4.73 -2.08
N LEU A 51 -5.61 4.75 -1.49
CA LEU A 51 -5.96 3.94 -0.33
C LEU A 51 -7.11 3.01 -0.69
N VAL A 52 -7.17 1.87 -0.02
CA VAL A 52 -8.24 0.89 -0.21
C VAL A 52 -8.92 0.61 1.12
N LYS A 53 -10.19 0.20 1.04
CA LYS A 53 -10.98 -0.12 2.21
C LYS A 53 -11.74 -1.43 1.95
N GLY A 54 -11.68 -2.35 2.91
CA GLY A 54 -12.40 -3.60 2.84
C GLY A 54 -13.91 -3.42 3.07
N TRP A 55 -14.63 -4.54 2.98
CA TRP A 55 -16.09 -4.53 3.08
C TRP A 55 -16.62 -4.61 4.51
N GLY A 56 -15.78 -4.91 5.50
CA GLY A 56 -16.21 -5.10 6.88
C GLY A 56 -16.70 -3.79 7.53
N LYS A 57 -17.54 -3.92 8.54
CA LYS A 57 -18.07 -2.78 9.28
C LYS A 57 -16.97 -1.94 9.92
N ASN A 58 -15.91 -2.59 10.38
CA ASN A 58 -14.80 -1.91 11.05
C ASN A 58 -13.60 -1.75 10.14
N ALA A 59 -13.78 -1.87 8.83
CA ALA A 59 -12.70 -1.71 7.87
C ALA A 59 -12.23 -0.26 7.83
N SER A 60 -10.91 -0.07 7.81
CA SER A 60 -10.27 1.24 7.69
C SER A 60 -9.62 1.39 6.33
N TRP A 61 -9.38 2.61 5.92
CA TRP A 61 -8.59 2.89 4.72
C TRP A 61 -7.13 2.56 4.99
N THR A 62 -6.51 1.86 4.06
CA THR A 62 -5.11 1.47 4.17
C THR A 62 -4.48 1.41 2.79
N PHE A 63 -3.15 1.29 2.75
CA PHE A 63 -2.46 1.05 1.49
C PHE A 63 -2.77 -0.34 0.97
N PRO A 64 -2.89 -0.53 -0.36
CA PRO A 64 -3.12 -1.85 -0.93
C PRO A 64 -1.97 -2.79 -0.59
N LYS A 65 -2.28 -3.94 -0.01
CA LYS A 65 -1.29 -4.92 0.42
C LYS A 65 -1.94 -6.26 0.69
N GLY A 66 -1.14 -7.32 0.74
CA GLY A 66 -1.62 -8.63 1.12
C GLY A 66 -0.48 -9.60 1.38
N LYS A 67 -0.83 -10.80 1.77
CA LYS A 67 0.15 -11.83 2.13
C LYS A 67 0.84 -12.40 0.91
N ILE A 68 2.12 -12.67 1.05
CA ILE A 68 2.91 -13.29 0.00
C ILE A 68 2.50 -14.75 -0.18
N ASN A 69 2.47 -15.21 -1.42
CA ASN A 69 2.25 -16.62 -1.73
C ASN A 69 3.56 -17.38 -1.65
N GLN A 70 3.46 -18.72 -1.54
CA GLN A 70 4.64 -19.56 -1.53
C GLN A 70 5.44 -19.37 -2.82
N ASP A 71 6.75 -19.24 -2.68
CA ASP A 71 7.69 -19.06 -3.79
C ASP A 71 7.48 -17.77 -4.60
N GLU A 72 6.73 -16.84 -4.06
CA GLU A 72 6.51 -15.54 -4.70
C GLU A 72 7.55 -14.53 -4.20
N ASP A 73 8.10 -13.75 -5.13
CA ASP A 73 9.00 -12.66 -4.80
C ASP A 73 8.19 -11.50 -4.20
N GLN A 74 8.82 -10.74 -3.31
CA GLN A 74 8.15 -9.63 -2.62
C GLN A 74 7.61 -8.57 -3.58
N ARG A 75 8.37 -8.24 -4.62
CA ARG A 75 7.91 -7.30 -5.64
C ARG A 75 6.70 -7.85 -6.38
N ASP A 76 6.74 -9.11 -6.76
CA ASP A 76 5.63 -9.74 -7.47
C ASP A 76 4.39 -9.82 -6.59
N CYS A 77 4.56 -10.07 -5.31
CA CYS A 77 3.47 -10.03 -4.34
C CYS A 77 2.82 -8.64 -4.30
N ALA A 78 3.64 -7.59 -4.19
CA ALA A 78 3.13 -6.23 -4.16
C ALA A 78 2.35 -5.89 -5.43
N LEU A 79 2.88 -6.26 -6.59
CA LEU A 79 2.21 -6.00 -7.87
C LEU A 79 0.90 -6.79 -7.99
N ARG A 80 0.89 -8.03 -7.56
CA ARG A 80 -0.32 -8.87 -7.60
C ARG A 80 -1.41 -8.32 -6.68
N GLU A 81 -1.07 -8.01 -5.45
CA GLU A 81 -2.04 -7.48 -4.48
C GLU A 81 -2.58 -6.12 -4.93
N LEU A 82 -1.70 -5.29 -5.50
CA LEU A 82 -2.10 -4.01 -6.04
C LEU A 82 -3.12 -4.18 -7.17
N LEU A 83 -2.86 -5.09 -8.09
CA LEU A 83 -3.75 -5.36 -9.20
C LEU A 83 -5.09 -5.91 -8.70
N GLU A 84 -5.06 -6.83 -7.74
CA GLU A 84 -6.28 -7.41 -7.17
C GLU A 84 -7.14 -6.37 -6.46
N GLU A 85 -6.53 -5.46 -5.72
CA GLU A 85 -7.25 -4.50 -4.89
C GLU A 85 -7.63 -3.21 -5.60
N THR A 86 -6.87 -2.77 -6.59
CA THR A 86 -7.10 -1.50 -7.28
C THR A 86 -7.37 -1.63 -8.77
N GLY A 87 -7.03 -2.77 -9.37
CA GLY A 87 -7.11 -2.93 -10.81
C GLY A 87 -5.95 -2.29 -11.58
N PHE A 88 -4.98 -1.71 -10.89
CA PHE A 88 -3.86 -1.03 -11.52
C PHE A 88 -2.64 -1.94 -11.65
N ASP A 89 -2.10 -2.03 -12.86
CA ASP A 89 -0.87 -2.76 -13.14
C ASP A 89 0.32 -1.81 -13.10
N ALA A 90 1.11 -1.91 -12.04
CA ALA A 90 2.28 -1.05 -11.83
C ALA A 90 3.59 -1.70 -12.28
N SER A 91 3.54 -2.78 -13.03
CA SER A 91 4.75 -3.55 -13.38
C SER A 91 5.79 -2.72 -14.14
N GLU A 92 5.35 -1.72 -14.92
CA GLU A 92 6.27 -0.86 -15.66
C GLU A 92 6.83 0.28 -14.81
N LEU A 93 6.16 0.61 -13.70
CA LEU A 93 6.59 1.71 -12.84
C LEU A 93 7.47 1.26 -11.68
N LEU A 94 7.44 0.00 -11.33
CA LEU A 94 8.21 -0.54 -10.22
C LEU A 94 9.36 -1.39 -10.75
N GLU A 95 10.57 -0.90 -10.57
CA GLU A 95 11.78 -1.59 -11.02
C GLU A 95 12.01 -2.88 -10.22
N LYS A 96 12.62 -3.88 -10.87
CA LYS A 96 12.88 -5.18 -10.25
C LYS A 96 13.72 -5.09 -8.99
N ASP A 97 14.70 -4.20 -9.00
CA ASP A 97 15.64 -4.04 -7.89
C ASP A 97 15.35 -2.78 -7.08
N SER A 98 14.11 -2.32 -7.09
CA SER A 98 13.75 -1.11 -6.38
C SER A 98 14.04 -1.23 -4.89
N THR A 99 14.71 -0.21 -4.34
CA THR A 99 14.96 -0.09 -2.91
C THR A 99 14.07 0.98 -2.28
N ASP A 100 13.16 1.56 -3.06
CA ASP A 100 12.24 2.58 -2.57
C ASP A 100 11.03 1.91 -1.93
N TYR A 101 11.17 1.56 -0.66
CA TYR A 101 10.08 0.96 0.09
C TYR A 101 10.20 1.27 1.57
N PHE A 102 9.07 1.23 2.25
CA PHE A 102 9.00 1.22 3.70
C PHE A 102 8.88 -0.21 4.17
N GLU A 103 9.61 -0.56 5.23
CA GLU A 103 9.56 -1.90 5.78
C GLU A 103 9.42 -1.83 7.30
N HIS A 104 8.45 -2.56 7.82
CA HIS A 104 8.28 -2.74 9.25
C HIS A 104 8.55 -4.20 9.59
N ARG A 105 9.42 -4.42 10.55
CA ARG A 105 9.75 -5.76 11.05
C ARG A 105 9.69 -5.79 12.56
N ASP A 106 9.05 -6.84 13.08
CA ASP A 106 9.19 -7.24 14.47
C ASP A 106 9.25 -8.76 14.50
N ASN A 107 9.11 -9.38 15.68
CA ASN A 107 9.24 -10.83 15.81
C ASN A 107 8.15 -11.62 15.09
N GLU A 108 7.02 -10.99 14.80
CA GLU A 108 5.85 -11.67 14.24
C GLU A 108 5.36 -11.05 12.93
N HIS A 109 5.79 -9.83 12.62
CA HIS A 109 5.28 -9.07 11.47
C HIS A 109 6.40 -8.67 10.54
N ARG A 110 6.12 -8.75 9.25
CA ARG A 110 7.02 -8.26 8.22
C ARG A 110 6.17 -7.68 7.10
N ILE A 111 6.21 -6.35 6.97
CA ILE A 111 5.40 -5.63 5.99
C ILE A 111 6.32 -4.75 5.17
N ARG A 112 6.23 -4.86 3.85
CA ARG A 112 6.97 -4.02 2.92
C ARG A 112 6.02 -3.32 1.97
N LEU A 113 6.12 -1.99 1.88
CA LEU A 113 5.35 -1.18 0.96
C LEU A 113 6.30 -0.48 -0.02
N TYR A 114 6.23 -0.87 -1.28
CA TYR A 114 7.02 -0.22 -2.33
C TYR A 114 6.41 1.12 -2.68
N VAL A 115 7.27 2.13 -2.86
CA VAL A 115 6.84 3.46 -3.30
C VAL A 115 6.81 3.47 -4.82
N VAL A 116 5.65 3.75 -5.40
CA VAL A 116 5.43 3.73 -6.84
C VAL A 116 4.97 5.11 -7.30
N PRO A 117 5.89 6.01 -7.69
CA PRO A 117 5.51 7.33 -8.19
C PRO A 117 5.13 7.27 -9.67
N GLY A 118 4.60 8.37 -10.18
CA GLY A 118 4.32 8.50 -11.60
C GLY A 118 3.01 7.87 -12.06
N VAL A 119 2.08 7.60 -11.13
CA VAL A 119 0.79 7.02 -11.49
C VAL A 119 -0.10 8.10 -12.12
N PRO A 120 -0.61 7.89 -13.35
CA PRO A 120 -1.48 8.87 -13.99
C PRO A 120 -2.80 9.05 -13.24
N ARG A 121 -3.23 10.30 -13.07
CA ARG A 121 -4.46 10.61 -12.34
C ARG A 121 -5.73 10.10 -13.00
N ASN A 122 -5.70 9.94 -14.31
CA ASN A 122 -6.86 9.46 -15.07
C ASN A 122 -6.89 7.93 -15.19
N THR A 123 -6.16 7.23 -14.38
CA THR A 123 -6.18 5.77 -14.32
C THR A 123 -7.53 5.31 -13.74
N PRO A 124 -8.24 4.40 -14.41
CA PRO A 124 -9.53 3.93 -13.92
C PRO A 124 -9.42 3.10 -12.64
#